data_f862ce6ac993947fbfa787345e2be27d
#
_entry.id   f862ce6ac993947fbfa787345e2be27d
#
_cell.length_a   1.000
_cell.length_b   1.000
_cell.length_c   1.000
_cell.angle_alpha   90.00
_cell.angle_beta   90.00
_cell.angle_gamma   90.00
#
_symmetry.space_group_name_H-M   'P 1'
#
loop_
_entity.id
_entity.type
_entity.pdbx_description
1 polymer ?
#
loop_
_entity_poly.entity_id
_entity_poly.type
_entity_poly.pdbx_seq_one_letter_code
_entity_poly.pdbx_strand_id
1 'polypeptide(L)'
;MLLLDYDGTLAPFHVDRSLAYPYHGVVSLLDNIMRCGKTRVIIISGRPIVELRTLLTPMSDLEMWGSHGLERQLSDGSYSRVQVGEEDAASLTEAEEWVVAAGLLSRAEIKLGGIAIHWRGLPPAEARKVQALTQEGWGPLAERSGLKLLQFEAGLELRVSHPDKGDAVRAILADLDTEVPIAYLGDDLTDEDAFQVLEGRGLSILVRAAYRETIARAWLRPPQELIAFLEQWRSDVGG
;
A
#
# COMPACT_ATOMS: atom_id res chain seq x y z
N MET A 1 10.24 -5.58 14.77
CA MET A 1 10.08 -5.37 13.31
C MET A 1 9.01 -4.33 13.07
N LEU A 2 9.21 -3.43 12.11
CA LEU A 2 8.21 -2.47 11.65
C LEU A 2 7.81 -2.78 10.22
N LEU A 3 6.52 -2.97 9.97
CA LEU A 3 5.89 -3.13 8.67
C LEU A 3 5.07 -1.87 8.42
N LEU A 4 5.33 -1.15 7.35
CA LEU A 4 4.81 0.20 7.14
C LEU A 4 4.18 0.33 5.75
N ASP A 5 2.91 0.69 5.71
CA ASP A 5 2.33 1.22 4.47
C ASP A 5 2.90 2.61 4.17
N TYR A 6 2.71 3.09 2.94
CA TYR A 6 3.30 4.34 2.48
C TYR A 6 2.27 5.48 2.38
N ASP A 7 1.31 5.39 1.45
CA ASP A 7 0.35 6.45 1.17
C ASP A 7 -0.69 6.57 2.28
N GLY A 8 -0.90 7.76 2.82
CA GLY A 8 -1.78 7.98 3.99
C GLY A 8 -1.12 7.65 5.33
N THR A 9 -0.09 6.80 5.33
CA THR A 9 0.63 6.34 6.52
C THR A 9 1.92 7.13 6.74
N LEU A 10 2.95 6.93 5.92
CA LEU A 10 4.24 7.64 6.01
C LEU A 10 4.23 8.98 5.27
N ALA A 11 3.36 9.12 4.27
CA ALA A 11 3.23 10.29 3.42
C ALA A 11 1.75 10.72 3.33
N PRO A 12 1.46 12.03 3.26
CA PRO A 12 0.11 12.48 2.97
C PRO A 12 -0.28 12.14 1.52
N PHE A 13 -1.58 11.97 1.27
CA PHE A 13 -2.07 11.90 -0.10
C PHE A 13 -1.75 13.19 -0.86
N HIS A 14 -1.26 13.07 -2.09
CA HIS A 14 -0.98 14.18 -2.98
C HIS A 14 -1.67 13.99 -4.32
N VAL A 15 -2.10 15.09 -4.98
CA VAL A 15 -2.75 15.03 -6.30
C VAL A 15 -1.79 14.44 -7.33
N ASP A 16 -0.56 14.94 -7.35
CA ASP A 16 0.55 14.33 -8.09
C ASP A 16 1.26 13.31 -7.19
N ARG A 17 1.06 12.02 -7.47
CA ARG A 17 1.62 10.93 -6.67
C ARG A 17 3.15 10.96 -6.58
N SER A 18 3.83 11.51 -7.60
CA SER A 18 5.28 11.63 -7.60
C SER A 18 5.81 12.62 -6.56
N LEU A 19 4.94 13.46 -6.03
CA LEU A 19 5.23 14.47 -5.01
C LEU A 19 4.74 14.10 -3.60
N ALA A 20 4.21 12.89 -3.40
CA ALA A 20 3.77 12.42 -2.10
C ALA A 20 4.97 12.00 -1.23
N TYR A 21 5.81 12.95 -0.86
CA TYR A 21 6.96 12.70 0.01
C TYR A 21 6.53 12.41 1.45
N PRO A 22 7.32 11.59 2.20
CA PRO A 22 7.06 11.31 3.61
C PRO A 22 6.96 12.58 4.45
N TYR A 23 6.18 12.50 5.53
CA TYR A 23 6.14 13.59 6.51
C TYR A 23 7.53 13.96 6.97
N HIS A 24 7.73 15.27 7.24
CA HIS A 24 9.03 15.78 7.68
C HIS A 24 9.56 15.03 8.90
N GLY A 25 10.80 14.54 8.80
CA GLY A 25 11.48 13.79 9.86
C GLY A 25 11.29 12.26 9.79
N VAL A 26 10.28 11.73 9.10
CA VAL A 26 10.00 10.28 9.03
C VAL A 26 11.17 9.51 8.45
N VAL A 27 11.72 9.93 7.31
CA VAL A 27 12.86 9.25 6.66
C VAL A 27 14.06 9.17 7.61
N SER A 28 14.39 10.28 8.29
CA SER A 28 15.51 10.33 9.24
C SER A 28 15.28 9.45 10.46
N LEU A 29 14.03 9.35 10.94
CA LEU A 29 13.67 8.47 12.06
C LEU A 29 13.81 7.01 11.67
N LEU A 30 13.29 6.61 10.50
CA LEU A 30 13.40 5.24 10.01
C LEU A 30 14.87 4.84 9.77
N ASP A 31 15.68 5.72 9.16
CA ASP A 31 17.11 5.49 8.98
C ASP A 31 17.82 5.27 10.34
N ASN A 32 17.52 6.10 11.35
CA ASN A 32 18.05 5.94 12.69
C ASN A 32 17.63 4.63 13.35
N ILE A 33 16.35 4.22 13.20
CA ILE A 33 15.85 2.94 13.72
C ILE A 33 16.59 1.77 13.07
N MET A 34 16.78 1.79 11.75
CA MET A 34 17.51 0.75 11.01
C MET A 34 18.98 0.68 11.44
N ARG A 35 19.64 1.83 11.62
CA ARG A 35 21.06 1.89 12.06
C ARG A 35 21.29 1.36 13.47
N CYS A 36 20.29 1.34 14.34
CA CYS A 36 20.39 0.67 15.63
C CYS A 36 20.58 -0.86 15.49
N GLY A 37 20.30 -1.45 14.32
CA GLY A 37 20.53 -2.87 14.02
C GLY A 37 19.59 -3.85 14.74
N LYS A 38 18.64 -3.34 15.56
CA LYS A 38 17.69 -4.15 16.35
C LYS A 38 16.30 -4.22 15.72
N THR A 39 16.02 -3.43 14.69
CA THR A 39 14.72 -3.39 14.03
C THR A 39 14.87 -3.50 12.53
N ARG A 40 14.24 -4.51 11.95
CA ARG A 40 14.03 -4.59 10.50
C ARG A 40 12.82 -3.72 10.13
N VAL A 41 12.99 -2.82 9.17
CA VAL A 41 11.95 -1.94 8.64
C VAL A 41 11.60 -2.41 7.22
N ILE A 42 10.32 -2.62 6.95
CA ILE A 42 9.84 -3.09 5.65
C ILE A 42 8.67 -2.20 5.21
N ILE A 43 8.73 -1.70 3.98
CA ILE A 43 7.61 -0.99 3.36
C ILE A 43 6.72 -1.98 2.61
N ILE A 44 5.40 -1.90 2.81
CA ILE A 44 4.40 -2.71 2.10
C ILE A 44 3.36 -1.79 1.50
N SER A 45 3.38 -1.60 0.17
CA SER A 45 2.60 -0.56 -0.50
C SER A 45 1.94 -1.06 -1.79
N GLY A 46 0.87 -0.36 -2.20
CA GLY A 46 0.27 -0.50 -3.52
C GLY A 46 1.09 0.17 -4.63
N ARG A 47 2.11 0.97 -4.28
CA ARG A 47 3.00 1.59 -5.27
C ARG A 47 3.99 0.58 -5.84
N PRO A 48 4.39 0.74 -7.12
CA PRO A 48 5.55 0.05 -7.67
C PRO A 48 6.83 0.41 -6.87
N ILE A 49 7.75 -0.56 -6.74
CA ILE A 49 9.02 -0.35 -6.01
C ILE A 49 9.84 0.80 -6.61
N VAL A 50 9.81 0.99 -7.92
CA VAL A 50 10.53 2.08 -8.59
C VAL A 50 10.08 3.47 -8.10
N GLU A 51 8.80 3.65 -7.82
CA GLU A 51 8.27 4.90 -7.24
C GLU A 51 8.71 5.06 -5.78
N LEU A 52 8.58 4.00 -4.98
CA LEU A 52 9.00 4.00 -3.57
C LEU A 52 10.47 4.36 -3.41
N ARG A 53 11.35 3.82 -4.26
CA ARG A 53 12.78 4.17 -4.28
C ARG A 53 13.01 5.66 -4.46
N THR A 54 12.27 6.28 -5.37
CA THR A 54 12.38 7.71 -5.64
C THR A 54 11.94 8.55 -4.45
N LEU A 55 10.82 8.19 -3.84
CA LEU A 55 10.20 8.93 -2.74
C LEU A 55 10.92 8.72 -1.40
N LEU A 56 11.57 7.57 -1.21
CA LEU A 56 12.30 7.21 0.01
C LEU A 56 13.83 7.40 -0.09
N THR A 57 14.28 8.08 -1.15
CA THR A 57 15.70 8.47 -1.23
C THR A 57 16.07 9.34 0.00
N PRO A 58 17.16 9.07 0.73
CA PRO A 58 18.32 8.25 0.38
C PRO A 58 18.39 6.84 1.02
N MET A 59 17.27 6.23 1.43
CA MET A 59 17.26 4.91 2.10
C MET A 59 17.51 3.77 1.09
N SER A 60 18.78 3.39 0.86
CA SER A 60 19.17 2.39 -0.15
C SER A 60 18.88 0.95 0.24
N ASP A 61 19.00 0.64 1.56
CA ASP A 61 19.00 -0.74 2.08
C ASP A 61 17.64 -1.15 2.64
N LEU A 62 16.58 -0.46 2.17
CA LEU A 62 15.23 -0.68 2.64
C LEU A 62 14.58 -1.86 1.92
N GLU A 63 14.05 -2.81 2.70
CA GLU A 63 13.21 -3.86 2.13
C GLU A 63 11.83 -3.32 1.79
N MET A 64 11.35 -3.66 0.59
CA MET A 64 10.08 -3.16 0.08
C MET A 64 9.27 -4.26 -0.58
N TRP A 65 7.97 -4.25 -0.33
CA TRP A 65 6.96 -5.00 -1.05
C TRP A 65 6.07 -3.99 -1.78
N GLY A 66 6.17 -3.96 -3.11
CA GLY A 66 5.42 -3.05 -3.99
C GLY A 66 4.23 -3.75 -4.64
N SER A 67 3.39 -2.94 -5.31
CA SER A 67 2.24 -3.43 -6.10
C SER A 67 1.38 -4.43 -5.32
N HIS A 68 1.09 -4.11 -4.04
CA HIS A 68 0.31 -4.96 -3.09
C HIS A 68 0.91 -6.35 -2.83
N GLY A 69 2.23 -6.54 -2.99
CA GLY A 69 2.90 -7.81 -2.78
C GLY A 69 3.35 -8.52 -4.05
N LEU A 70 3.02 -7.98 -5.23
CA LEU A 70 3.48 -8.53 -6.53
C LEU A 70 4.98 -8.31 -6.78
N GLU A 71 5.57 -7.30 -6.13
CA GLU A 71 6.99 -6.97 -6.22
C GLU A 71 7.64 -7.07 -4.86
N ARG A 72 8.85 -7.57 -4.81
CA ARG A 72 9.68 -7.60 -3.60
C ARG A 72 11.10 -7.16 -3.92
N GLN A 73 11.65 -6.27 -3.10
CA GLN A 73 13.07 -5.94 -3.05
C GLN A 73 13.60 -6.21 -1.64
N LEU A 74 14.69 -6.94 -1.56
CA LEU A 74 15.41 -7.17 -0.30
C LEU A 74 16.40 -6.02 -0.01
N SER A 75 16.93 -6.00 1.22
CA SER A 75 17.92 -5.00 1.65
C SER A 75 19.26 -5.07 0.89
N ASP A 76 19.59 -6.22 0.31
CA ASP A 76 20.76 -6.40 -0.56
C ASP A 76 20.54 -5.90 -2.00
N GLY A 77 19.36 -5.36 -2.31
CA GLY A 77 18.96 -4.86 -3.61
C GLY A 77 18.42 -5.93 -4.55
N SER A 78 18.41 -7.20 -4.16
CA SER A 78 17.81 -8.26 -4.98
C SER A 78 16.32 -8.01 -5.16
N TYR A 79 15.82 -8.20 -6.38
CA TYR A 79 14.46 -7.91 -6.79
C TYR A 79 13.79 -9.15 -7.37
N SER A 80 12.56 -9.35 -7.00
CA SER A 80 11.70 -10.39 -7.56
C SER A 80 10.28 -9.88 -7.78
N ARG A 81 9.56 -10.52 -8.69
CA ARG A 81 8.13 -10.25 -8.90
C ARG A 81 7.36 -11.55 -9.11
N VAL A 82 6.11 -11.56 -8.67
CA VAL A 82 5.16 -12.62 -8.97
C VAL A 82 4.61 -12.41 -10.38
N GLN A 83 4.49 -13.46 -11.17
CA GLN A 83 3.82 -13.40 -12.46
C GLN A 83 2.31 -13.45 -12.23
N VAL A 84 1.60 -12.53 -12.88
CA VAL A 84 0.12 -12.56 -12.93
C VAL A 84 -0.29 -13.76 -13.79
N GLY A 85 -1.29 -14.52 -13.32
CA GLY A 85 -1.84 -15.67 -14.05
C GLY A 85 -2.40 -15.26 -15.42
N GLU A 86 -2.41 -16.18 -16.38
CA GLU A 86 -2.86 -15.87 -17.75
C GLU A 86 -4.34 -15.42 -17.80
N GLU A 87 -5.20 -16.00 -16.98
CA GLU A 87 -6.62 -15.62 -16.90
C GLU A 87 -6.82 -14.22 -16.34
N ASP A 88 -6.08 -13.87 -15.27
CA ASP A 88 -6.11 -12.54 -14.68
C ASP A 88 -5.53 -11.50 -15.65
N ALA A 89 -4.43 -11.82 -16.33
CA ALA A 89 -3.80 -10.96 -17.32
C ALA A 89 -4.75 -10.68 -18.50
N ALA A 90 -5.46 -11.69 -19.00
CA ALA A 90 -6.46 -11.52 -20.05
C ALA A 90 -7.61 -10.61 -19.59
N SER A 91 -8.10 -10.80 -18.37
CA SER A 91 -9.16 -9.97 -17.79
C SER A 91 -8.75 -8.52 -17.58
N LEU A 92 -7.49 -8.29 -17.17
CA LEU A 92 -6.93 -6.94 -17.06
C LEU A 92 -6.78 -6.28 -18.42
N THR A 93 -6.39 -7.04 -19.45
CA THR A 93 -6.33 -6.53 -20.83
C THR A 93 -7.71 -6.08 -21.30
N GLU A 94 -8.77 -6.87 -21.03
CA GLU A 94 -10.14 -6.46 -21.35
C GLU A 94 -10.55 -5.18 -20.61
N ALA A 95 -10.13 -5.03 -19.34
CA ALA A 95 -10.38 -3.82 -18.57
C ALA A 95 -9.67 -2.59 -19.19
N GLU A 96 -8.46 -2.75 -19.69
CA GLU A 96 -7.71 -1.69 -20.40
C GLU A 96 -8.39 -1.29 -21.72
N GLU A 97 -8.82 -2.27 -22.50
CA GLU A 97 -9.58 -2.01 -23.74
C GLU A 97 -10.87 -1.24 -23.46
N TRP A 98 -11.58 -1.62 -22.39
CA TRP A 98 -12.77 -0.88 -21.95
C TRP A 98 -12.44 0.56 -21.59
N VAL A 99 -11.34 0.83 -20.87
CA VAL A 99 -10.90 2.19 -20.51
C VAL A 99 -10.67 3.05 -21.75
N VAL A 100 -10.04 2.49 -22.78
CA VAL A 100 -9.83 3.19 -24.06
C VAL A 100 -11.17 3.50 -24.72
N ALA A 101 -12.08 2.53 -24.79
CA ALA A 101 -13.41 2.69 -25.40
C ALA A 101 -14.27 3.71 -24.65
N ALA A 102 -14.16 3.77 -23.32
CA ALA A 102 -14.86 4.72 -22.47
C ALA A 102 -14.24 6.15 -22.49
N GLY A 103 -13.11 6.35 -23.16
CA GLY A 103 -12.41 7.63 -23.19
C GLY A 103 -11.76 8.05 -21.87
N LEU A 104 -11.45 7.09 -21.00
CA LEU A 104 -10.92 7.33 -19.65
C LEU A 104 -9.40 7.15 -19.54
N LEU A 105 -8.68 6.93 -20.64
CA LEU A 105 -7.24 6.65 -20.65
C LEU A 105 -6.42 7.71 -19.92
N SER A 106 -6.77 8.99 -20.04
CA SER A 106 -6.07 10.09 -19.34
C SER A 106 -6.25 10.09 -17.81
N ARG A 107 -7.14 9.23 -17.30
CA ARG A 107 -7.42 9.04 -15.88
C ARG A 107 -7.03 7.66 -15.38
N ALA A 108 -6.57 6.81 -16.28
CA ALA A 108 -6.15 5.46 -15.96
C ALA A 108 -4.70 5.42 -15.49
N GLU A 109 -4.46 4.57 -14.53
CA GLU A 109 -3.12 4.16 -14.07
C GLU A 109 -3.03 2.65 -14.25
N ILE A 110 -2.22 2.21 -15.20
CA ILE A 110 -1.93 0.78 -15.42
C ILE A 110 -0.82 0.38 -14.47
N LYS A 111 -1.06 -0.66 -13.68
CA LYS A 111 -0.14 -1.17 -12.66
C LYS A 111 0.17 -2.65 -12.92
N LEU A 112 1.21 -3.16 -12.28
CA LEU A 112 1.43 -4.59 -12.23
C LEU A 112 0.24 -5.26 -11.50
N GLY A 113 -0.48 -6.13 -12.21
CA GLY A 113 -1.64 -6.85 -11.68
C GLY A 113 -2.88 -6.01 -11.40
N GLY A 114 -3.01 -4.81 -11.97
CA GLY A 114 -4.20 -3.98 -11.77
C GLY A 114 -4.26 -2.75 -12.67
N ILE A 115 -5.43 -2.13 -12.69
CA ILE A 115 -5.69 -0.86 -13.36
C ILE A 115 -6.58 -0.01 -12.47
N ALA A 116 -6.25 1.27 -12.31
CA ALA A 116 -7.02 2.21 -11.51
C ALA A 116 -7.54 3.37 -12.36
N ILE A 117 -8.74 3.84 -12.07
CA ILE A 117 -9.31 5.07 -12.61
C ILE A 117 -9.41 6.09 -11.49
N HIS A 118 -8.87 7.28 -11.73
CA HIS A 118 -8.84 8.38 -10.78
C HIS A 118 -9.80 9.50 -11.18
N TRP A 119 -10.60 9.99 -10.22
CA TRP A 119 -11.43 11.19 -10.39
C TRP A 119 -11.02 12.34 -9.46
N ARG A 120 -9.85 12.25 -8.83
CA ARG A 120 -9.29 13.33 -8.02
C ARG A 120 -9.13 14.61 -8.85
N GLY A 121 -9.50 15.74 -8.25
CA GLY A 121 -9.45 17.05 -8.92
C GLY A 121 -10.62 17.35 -9.86
N LEU A 122 -11.57 16.43 -10.06
CA LEU A 122 -12.79 16.69 -10.80
C LEU A 122 -13.85 17.39 -9.94
N PRO A 123 -14.70 18.24 -10.55
CA PRO A 123 -15.92 18.70 -9.91
C PRO A 123 -16.78 17.52 -9.43
N PRO A 124 -17.51 17.64 -8.30
CA PRO A 124 -18.25 16.52 -7.71
C PRO A 124 -19.23 15.81 -8.65
N ALA A 125 -19.85 16.56 -9.56
CA ALA A 125 -20.79 15.99 -10.53
C ALA A 125 -20.08 15.12 -11.60
N GLU A 126 -18.88 15.53 -12.04
CA GLU A 126 -18.07 14.79 -13.00
C GLU A 126 -17.43 13.57 -12.34
N ALA A 127 -16.93 13.72 -11.11
CA ALA A 127 -16.40 12.62 -10.33
C ALA A 127 -17.43 11.49 -10.19
N ARG A 128 -18.68 11.82 -9.83
CA ARG A 128 -19.76 10.82 -9.75
C ARG A 128 -20.06 10.14 -11.09
N LYS A 129 -19.99 10.87 -12.21
CA LYS A 129 -20.18 10.28 -13.55
C LYS A 129 -19.06 9.28 -13.88
N VAL A 130 -17.81 9.65 -13.65
CA VAL A 130 -16.67 8.75 -13.89
C VAL A 130 -16.76 7.52 -12.99
N GLN A 131 -17.07 7.71 -11.70
CA GLN A 131 -17.26 6.60 -10.76
C GLN A 131 -18.36 5.64 -11.23
N ALA A 132 -19.56 6.16 -11.55
CA ALA A 132 -20.69 5.33 -11.99
C ALA A 132 -20.36 4.57 -13.28
N LEU A 133 -19.77 5.25 -14.27
CA LEU A 133 -19.35 4.64 -15.52
C LEU A 133 -18.34 3.52 -15.31
N THR A 134 -17.33 3.75 -14.46
CA THR A 134 -16.31 2.74 -14.16
C THR A 134 -16.89 1.54 -13.41
N GLN A 135 -17.77 1.80 -12.43
CA GLN A 135 -18.48 0.75 -11.69
C GLN A 135 -19.34 -0.13 -12.63
N GLU A 136 -20.06 0.50 -13.57
CA GLU A 136 -20.88 -0.19 -14.55
C GLU A 136 -20.03 -1.05 -15.52
N GLY A 137 -18.89 -0.53 -15.97
CA GLY A 137 -18.00 -1.22 -16.90
C GLY A 137 -17.21 -2.37 -16.26
N TRP A 138 -16.64 -2.12 -15.08
CA TRP A 138 -15.76 -3.09 -14.42
C TRP A 138 -16.45 -4.03 -13.44
N GLY A 139 -17.66 -3.70 -12.94
CA GLY A 139 -18.41 -4.55 -12.02
C GLY A 139 -18.64 -5.96 -12.58
N PRO A 140 -19.28 -6.10 -13.77
CA PRO A 140 -19.48 -7.39 -14.40
C PRO A 140 -18.18 -8.14 -14.74
N LEU A 141 -17.11 -7.41 -15.06
CA LEU A 141 -15.80 -8.00 -15.33
C LEU A 141 -15.20 -8.59 -14.04
N ALA A 142 -15.23 -7.86 -12.94
CA ALA A 142 -14.77 -8.36 -11.65
C ALA A 142 -15.52 -9.61 -11.19
N GLU A 143 -16.86 -9.61 -11.32
CA GLU A 143 -17.70 -10.73 -10.91
C GLU A 143 -17.36 -12.04 -11.65
N ARG A 144 -17.04 -11.97 -12.97
CA ARG A 144 -16.76 -13.17 -13.77
C ARG A 144 -15.30 -13.61 -13.76
N SER A 145 -14.37 -12.71 -13.46
CA SER A 145 -12.93 -12.98 -13.56
C SER A 145 -12.26 -13.32 -12.23
N GLY A 146 -12.94 -13.06 -11.10
CA GLY A 146 -12.35 -13.19 -9.76
C GLY A 146 -11.38 -12.06 -9.40
N LEU A 147 -11.24 -11.02 -10.25
CA LEU A 147 -10.52 -9.80 -9.90
C LEU A 147 -11.28 -9.05 -8.79
N LYS A 148 -10.54 -8.35 -7.94
CA LYS A 148 -11.12 -7.46 -6.91
C LYS A 148 -11.35 -6.07 -7.47
N LEU A 149 -12.56 -5.55 -7.31
CA LEU A 149 -12.91 -4.16 -7.60
C LEU A 149 -12.95 -3.39 -6.28
N LEU A 150 -11.99 -2.49 -6.07
CA LEU A 150 -11.76 -1.80 -4.81
C LEU A 150 -11.91 -0.29 -5.00
N GLN A 151 -12.74 0.32 -4.16
CA GLN A 151 -12.82 1.78 -4.09
C GLN A 151 -11.78 2.30 -3.11
N PHE A 152 -11.04 3.31 -3.53
CA PHE A 152 -10.11 4.06 -2.70
C PHE A 152 -10.44 5.56 -2.76
N GLU A 153 -9.67 6.39 -2.04
CA GLU A 153 -9.91 7.83 -2.05
C GLU A 153 -9.80 8.42 -3.46
N ALA A 154 -10.93 8.88 -3.99
CA ALA A 154 -11.07 9.47 -5.32
C ALA A 154 -10.66 8.55 -6.49
N GLY A 155 -10.87 7.25 -6.38
CA GLY A 155 -10.60 6.29 -7.44
C GLY A 155 -11.29 4.93 -7.26
N LEU A 156 -11.19 4.11 -8.30
CA LEU A 156 -11.61 2.71 -8.34
C LEU A 156 -10.51 1.90 -8.98
N GLU A 157 -10.13 0.80 -8.37
CA GLU A 157 -9.09 -0.10 -8.85
C GLU A 157 -9.66 -1.50 -9.10
N LEU A 158 -9.40 -2.03 -10.28
CA LEU A 158 -9.60 -3.44 -10.61
C LEU A 158 -8.24 -4.13 -10.58
N ARG A 159 -8.08 -5.14 -9.73
CA ARG A 159 -6.79 -5.81 -9.56
C ARG A 159 -6.93 -7.30 -9.29
N VAL A 160 -5.83 -8.03 -9.44
CA VAL A 160 -5.74 -9.43 -9.01
C VAL A 160 -6.07 -9.55 -7.52
N SER A 161 -6.73 -10.65 -7.16
CA SER A 161 -7.13 -10.90 -5.78
C SER A 161 -5.94 -11.23 -4.89
N HIS A 162 -4.93 -11.90 -5.44
CA HIS A 162 -3.69 -12.31 -4.77
C HIS A 162 -2.48 -12.16 -5.68
N PRO A 163 -1.29 -11.81 -5.13
CA PRO A 163 -1.08 -11.50 -3.72
C PRO A 163 -1.68 -10.16 -3.30
N ASP A 164 -1.92 -10.02 -1.98
CA ASP A 164 -2.33 -8.80 -1.31
C ASP A 164 -1.34 -8.42 -0.19
N LYS A 165 -1.61 -7.34 0.57
CA LYS A 165 -0.74 -6.93 1.69
C LYS A 165 -0.69 -7.97 2.82
N GLY A 166 -1.77 -8.73 3.02
CA GLY A 166 -1.80 -9.84 3.97
C GLY A 166 -0.89 -10.99 3.53
N ASP A 167 -0.84 -11.30 2.22
CA ASP A 167 0.09 -12.30 1.68
C ASP A 167 1.56 -11.90 1.87
N ALA A 168 1.87 -10.62 1.68
CA ALA A 168 3.20 -10.08 1.96
C ALA A 168 3.56 -10.26 3.45
N VAL A 169 2.64 -9.93 4.37
CA VAL A 169 2.84 -10.14 5.80
C VAL A 169 2.99 -11.62 6.14
N ARG A 170 2.15 -12.51 5.60
CA ARG A 170 2.30 -13.98 5.78
C ARG A 170 3.66 -14.47 5.36
N ALA A 171 4.14 -14.04 4.20
CA ALA A 171 5.47 -14.41 3.70
C ALA A 171 6.60 -13.91 4.60
N ILE A 172 6.48 -12.69 5.15
CA ILE A 172 7.46 -12.14 6.10
C ILE A 172 7.45 -12.93 7.41
N LEU A 173 6.26 -13.29 7.91
CA LEU A 173 6.11 -14.02 9.17
C LEU A 173 6.61 -15.48 9.08
N ALA A 174 6.54 -16.11 7.91
CA ALA A 174 6.97 -17.49 7.70
C ALA A 174 8.47 -17.71 8.01
N ASP A 175 9.28 -16.66 7.81
CA ASP A 175 10.73 -16.68 8.04
C ASP A 175 11.12 -16.07 9.40
N LEU A 176 10.13 -15.79 10.28
CA LEU A 176 10.36 -15.02 11.50
C LEU A 176 10.07 -15.84 12.76
N ASP A 177 10.95 -15.70 13.76
CA ASP A 177 10.70 -16.25 15.09
C ASP A 177 9.43 -15.60 15.72
N THR A 178 8.64 -16.43 16.40
CA THR A 178 7.40 -16.01 17.05
C THR A 178 7.59 -14.97 18.15
N GLU A 179 8.78 -14.92 18.77
CA GLU A 179 9.11 -13.99 19.85
C GLU A 179 9.45 -12.57 19.37
N VAL A 180 9.70 -12.37 18.06
CA VAL A 180 10.05 -11.04 17.53
C VAL A 180 8.85 -10.10 17.61
N PRO A 181 8.94 -8.96 18.33
CA PRO A 181 7.89 -7.96 18.34
C PRO A 181 7.66 -7.35 16.95
N ILE A 182 6.40 -7.25 16.53
CA ILE A 182 6.01 -6.72 15.22
C ILE A 182 4.93 -5.65 15.40
N ALA A 183 5.07 -4.55 14.66
CA ALA A 183 3.98 -3.60 14.43
C ALA A 183 3.77 -3.39 12.92
N TYR A 184 2.51 -3.33 12.50
CA TYR A 184 2.09 -2.91 11.17
C TYR A 184 1.32 -1.60 11.27
N LEU A 185 1.70 -0.61 10.48
CA LEU A 185 1.05 0.68 10.38
C LEU A 185 0.46 0.84 8.97
N GLY A 186 -0.83 1.15 8.88
CA GLY A 186 -1.53 1.33 7.61
C GLY A 186 -2.75 2.24 7.75
N ASP A 187 -3.28 2.76 6.64
CA ASP A 187 -4.36 3.77 6.66
C ASP A 187 -5.65 3.31 6.00
N ASP A 188 -5.58 2.42 5.00
CA ASP A 188 -6.69 2.12 4.09
C ASP A 188 -7.26 0.70 4.26
N LEU A 189 -8.33 0.42 3.54
CA LEU A 189 -9.03 -0.88 3.55
C LEU A 189 -8.11 -2.04 3.11
N THR A 190 -7.14 -1.76 2.25
CA THR A 190 -6.15 -2.76 1.82
C THR A 190 -5.18 -3.18 2.92
N ASP A 191 -5.10 -2.43 4.03
CA ASP A 191 -4.30 -2.77 5.20
C ASP A 191 -5.03 -3.72 6.16
N GLU A 192 -6.36 -3.84 6.05
CA GLU A 192 -7.14 -4.77 6.88
C GLU A 192 -6.68 -6.23 6.65
N ASP A 193 -6.29 -6.60 5.41
CA ASP A 193 -5.75 -7.92 5.11
C ASP A 193 -4.46 -8.19 5.92
N ALA A 194 -3.59 -7.18 6.06
CA ALA A 194 -2.38 -7.24 6.87
C ALA A 194 -2.68 -7.22 8.38
N PHE A 195 -3.63 -6.39 8.82
CA PHE A 195 -4.07 -6.35 10.22
C PHE A 195 -4.62 -7.69 10.67
N GLN A 196 -5.41 -8.37 9.83
CA GLN A 196 -5.97 -9.67 10.12
C GLN A 196 -4.88 -10.74 10.29
N VAL A 197 -3.85 -10.75 9.46
CA VAL A 197 -2.73 -11.68 9.58
C VAL A 197 -1.95 -11.48 10.88
N LEU A 198 -1.91 -10.25 11.40
CA LEU A 198 -1.22 -9.93 12.66
C LEU A 198 -2.08 -10.13 13.91
N GLU A 199 -3.33 -10.55 13.78
CA GLU A 199 -4.19 -10.81 14.94
C GLU A 199 -3.56 -11.90 15.84
N GLY A 200 -3.40 -11.55 17.13
CA GLY A 200 -2.73 -12.44 18.11
C GLY A 200 -1.20 -12.57 17.97
N ARG A 201 -0.57 -11.97 16.94
CA ARG A 201 0.86 -12.07 16.66
C ARG A 201 1.62 -10.76 16.83
N GLY A 202 0.99 -9.63 16.55
CA GLY A 202 1.63 -8.32 16.56
C GLY A 202 0.67 -7.19 16.87
N LEU A 203 1.16 -5.96 16.75
CA LEU A 203 0.39 -4.74 16.93
C LEU A 203 0.00 -4.18 15.56
N SER A 204 -1.30 -4.13 15.28
CA SER A 204 -1.86 -3.46 14.11
C SER A 204 -2.31 -2.04 14.47
N ILE A 205 -1.95 -1.06 13.66
CA ILE A 205 -2.18 0.37 13.94
C ILE A 205 -2.78 1.05 12.71
N LEU A 206 -3.98 1.59 12.86
CA LEU A 206 -4.55 2.51 11.88
C LEU A 206 -3.84 3.86 11.98
N VAL A 207 -3.32 4.38 10.87
CA VAL A 207 -2.73 5.73 10.79
C VAL A 207 -3.61 6.60 9.91
N ARG A 208 -4.45 7.45 10.50
CA ARG A 208 -5.41 8.24 9.75
C ARG A 208 -5.83 9.49 10.53
N ALA A 209 -6.03 10.63 9.84
CA ALA A 209 -6.48 11.86 10.48
C ALA A 209 -7.88 11.73 11.09
N ALA A 210 -8.81 11.06 10.38
CA ALA A 210 -10.14 10.74 10.87
C ALA A 210 -10.29 9.23 11.05
N TYR A 211 -10.82 8.82 12.20
CA TYR A 211 -11.08 7.41 12.50
C TYR A 211 -12.05 6.81 11.47
N ARG A 212 -11.80 5.57 11.07
CA ARG A 212 -12.74 4.67 10.39
C ARG A 212 -12.85 3.36 11.15
N GLU A 213 -13.90 2.62 10.92
CA GLU A 213 -14.02 1.25 11.41
C GLU A 213 -12.87 0.39 10.89
N THR A 214 -12.25 -0.39 11.77
CA THR A 214 -11.05 -1.19 11.51
C THR A 214 -10.90 -2.29 12.55
N ILE A 215 -10.20 -3.38 12.16
CA ILE A 215 -9.74 -4.41 13.10
C ILE A 215 -8.38 -4.07 13.71
N ALA A 216 -7.76 -2.94 13.35
CA ALA A 216 -6.53 -2.48 13.98
C ALA A 216 -6.72 -2.25 15.48
N ARG A 217 -5.72 -2.62 16.29
CA ARG A 217 -5.75 -2.56 17.76
C ARG A 217 -5.47 -1.17 18.31
N ALA A 218 -4.91 -0.28 17.51
CA ALA A 218 -4.61 1.11 17.90
C ALA A 218 -4.87 2.06 16.72
N TRP A 219 -4.97 3.35 17.03
CA TRP A 219 -5.14 4.41 16.04
C TRP A 219 -4.20 5.57 16.36
N LEU A 220 -3.50 6.07 15.34
CA LEU A 220 -2.62 7.23 15.40
C LEU A 220 -3.05 8.26 14.36
N ARG A 221 -2.95 9.53 14.71
CA ARG A 221 -3.19 10.66 13.80
C ARG A 221 -1.86 11.20 13.26
N PRO A 222 -1.62 11.06 11.94
CA PRO A 222 -0.42 11.61 11.33
C PRO A 222 -0.51 13.15 11.22
N PRO A 223 0.64 13.86 11.17
CA PRO A 223 1.98 13.33 11.33
C PRO A 223 2.45 13.21 12.78
N GLN A 224 1.85 13.93 13.73
CA GLN A 224 2.39 14.11 15.07
C GLN A 224 2.44 12.80 15.89
N GLU A 225 1.32 12.06 15.93
CA GLU A 225 1.25 10.81 16.71
C GLU A 225 2.07 9.69 16.04
N LEU A 226 2.15 9.68 14.69
CA LEU A 226 3.05 8.79 13.96
C LEU A 226 4.52 9.04 14.33
N ILE A 227 4.95 10.30 14.31
CA ILE A 227 6.33 10.69 14.65
C ILE A 227 6.64 10.31 16.09
N ALA A 228 5.74 10.62 17.03
CA ALA A 228 5.90 10.25 18.43
C ALA A 228 6.03 8.73 18.64
N PHE A 229 5.24 7.93 17.91
CA PHE A 229 5.35 6.47 17.93
C PHE A 229 6.71 5.99 17.43
N LEU A 230 7.20 6.53 16.31
CA LEU A 230 8.51 6.16 15.74
C LEU A 230 9.67 6.60 16.66
N GLU A 231 9.56 7.75 17.31
CA GLU A 231 10.54 8.24 18.30
C GLU A 231 10.58 7.32 19.53
N GLN A 232 9.41 6.91 20.05
CA GLN A 232 9.33 5.95 21.15
C GLN A 232 9.94 4.61 20.75
N TRP A 233 9.58 4.08 19.56
CA TRP A 233 10.17 2.84 19.05
C TRP A 233 11.70 2.92 18.97
N ARG A 234 12.23 4.01 18.43
CA ARG A 234 13.68 4.27 18.37
C ARG A 234 14.30 4.25 19.75
N SER A 235 13.67 4.89 20.74
CA SER A 235 14.16 4.95 22.12
C SER A 235 14.24 3.55 22.74
N ASP A 236 13.20 2.73 22.53
CA ASP A 236 13.09 1.40 23.12
C ASP A 236 14.11 0.42 22.51
N VAL A 237 14.48 0.59 21.24
CA VAL A 237 15.49 -0.26 20.58
C VAL A 237 16.91 0.30 20.66
N GLY A 238 17.09 1.58 20.95
CA GLY A 238 18.39 2.26 21.04
C GLY A 238 19.08 2.14 22.40
N GLY A 239 18.35 1.69 23.43
CA GLY A 239 18.84 1.52 24.80
C GLY A 239 19.69 0.28 25.05
#